data_a9344b5621758afc746a4462b353b962
#
_entry.id   a9344b5621758afc746a4462b353b962
#
_cell.length_a   1.000
_cell.length_b   1.000
_cell.length_c   1.000
_cell.angle_alpha   90.00
_cell.angle_beta   90.00
_cell.angle_gamma   90.00
#
_symmetry.space_group_name_H-M   'P 1'
#
loop_
_entity.id
_entity.type
_entity.pdbx_description
1 polymer ?
#
loop_
_entity_poly.entity_id
_entity_poly.type
_entity_poly.pdbx_seq_one_letter_code
_entity_poly.pdbx_strand_id
1 'polypeptide(L)'
;MNYQDYLIEEEKGLAHYIPKIQAECKPFLKDIRNAGGSLFRDDTKNRNKPIWKKVTRTNRKPLDSPIDLHNILDDWFLKKFGWRARSNALFCWPLKFTSQYVSNKWLVFPAGNYKFIWSDKVDDLWGDVGEIFNDTEATFKYFLEHFADSYRSTKIKESMIWSGEIMINCKYSYLARAELMGPLNEALGLNWQGAVYRGRKIP
;
A
#
# COMPACT_ATOMS: atom_id res chain seq x y z
N MET A 1 -12.49 -22.73 15.94
CA MET A 1 -11.94 -23.15 14.62
C MET A 1 -10.63 -23.85 14.90
N ASN A 2 -10.50 -25.11 14.53
CA ASN A 2 -9.23 -25.81 14.68
C ASN A 2 -8.28 -25.49 13.51
N TYR A 3 -7.00 -25.90 13.60
CA TYR A 3 -5.99 -25.58 12.58
C TYR A 3 -6.33 -26.17 11.19
N GLN A 4 -6.96 -27.33 11.14
CA GLN A 4 -7.40 -27.97 9.90
C GLN A 4 -8.53 -27.20 9.21
N ASP A 5 -9.52 -26.72 9.98
CA ASP A 5 -10.61 -25.91 9.44
C ASP A 5 -10.07 -24.58 8.87
N TYR A 6 -9.07 -23.99 9.53
CA TYR A 6 -8.39 -22.79 9.05
C TYR A 6 -7.69 -23.01 7.71
N LEU A 7 -6.94 -24.11 7.54
CA LEU A 7 -6.28 -24.43 6.27
C LEU A 7 -7.27 -24.64 5.13
N ILE A 8 -8.39 -25.31 5.38
CA ILE A 8 -9.46 -25.52 4.40
C ILE A 8 -10.09 -24.20 3.97
N GLU A 9 -10.31 -23.26 4.88
CA GLU A 9 -10.83 -21.94 4.55
C GLU A 9 -9.82 -21.10 3.76
N GLU A 10 -8.53 -21.22 4.05
CA GLU A 10 -7.47 -20.55 3.28
C GLU A 10 -7.40 -21.08 1.84
N GLU A 11 -7.40 -22.39 1.65
CA GLU A 11 -7.38 -23.02 0.32
C GLU A 11 -8.61 -22.61 -0.52
N LYS A 12 -9.80 -22.64 0.07
CA LYS A 12 -11.02 -22.17 -0.59
C LYS A 12 -10.95 -20.69 -0.93
N GLY A 13 -10.38 -19.88 -0.04
CA GLY A 13 -10.16 -18.46 -0.26
C GLY A 13 -9.21 -18.21 -1.43
N LEU A 14 -8.08 -18.90 -1.50
CA LEU A 14 -7.11 -18.78 -2.59
C LEU A 14 -7.74 -19.23 -3.93
N ALA A 15 -8.36 -20.39 -3.98
CA ALA A 15 -9.01 -20.93 -5.20
C ALA A 15 -10.08 -19.95 -5.75
N HIS A 16 -10.81 -19.26 -4.88
CA HIS A 16 -11.82 -18.28 -5.28
C HIS A 16 -11.23 -16.96 -5.75
N TYR A 17 -10.19 -16.45 -5.08
CA TYR A 17 -9.68 -15.09 -5.32
C TYR A 17 -8.55 -15.02 -6.33
N ILE A 18 -7.72 -16.05 -6.51
CA ILE A 18 -6.62 -16.04 -7.48
C ILE A 18 -7.10 -15.70 -8.89
N PRO A 19 -8.13 -16.37 -9.46
CA PRO A 19 -8.62 -16.02 -10.80
C PRO A 19 -9.13 -14.57 -10.90
N LYS A 20 -9.75 -14.07 -9.84
CA LYS A 20 -10.21 -12.68 -9.79
C LYS A 20 -9.06 -11.69 -9.75
N ILE A 21 -8.05 -11.93 -8.94
CA ILE A 21 -6.84 -11.10 -8.89
C ILE A 21 -6.14 -11.11 -10.25
N GLN A 22 -5.99 -12.27 -10.89
CA GLN A 22 -5.40 -12.39 -12.22
C GLN A 22 -6.15 -11.59 -13.27
N ALA A 23 -7.48 -11.63 -13.26
CA ALA A 23 -8.32 -10.94 -14.23
C ALA A 23 -8.41 -9.43 -13.93
N GLU A 24 -8.75 -9.07 -12.70
CA GLU A 24 -9.10 -7.71 -12.33
C GLU A 24 -7.89 -6.83 -11.98
N CYS A 25 -6.77 -7.43 -11.54
CA CYS A 25 -5.53 -6.70 -11.21
C CYS A 25 -4.46 -6.82 -12.32
N LYS A 26 -4.83 -7.26 -13.52
CA LYS A 26 -3.91 -7.50 -14.64
C LYS A 26 -2.94 -6.35 -14.93
N PRO A 27 -3.35 -5.06 -14.96
CA PRO A 27 -2.41 -3.95 -15.17
C PRO A 27 -1.35 -3.89 -14.08
N PHE A 28 -1.75 -3.96 -12.82
CA PHE A 28 -0.83 -3.94 -11.68
C PHE A 28 0.12 -5.14 -11.70
N LEU A 29 -0.39 -6.36 -11.90
CA LEU A 29 0.44 -7.57 -11.97
C LEU A 29 1.49 -7.50 -13.10
N LYS A 30 1.13 -6.90 -14.25
CA LYS A 30 2.07 -6.66 -15.35
C LYS A 30 3.18 -5.69 -14.94
N ASP A 31 2.82 -4.58 -14.28
CA ASP A 31 3.75 -3.54 -13.90
C ASP A 31 4.72 -3.99 -12.82
N ILE A 32 4.28 -4.86 -11.89
CA ILE A 32 5.10 -5.34 -10.77
C ILE A 32 5.81 -6.67 -11.04
N ARG A 33 5.54 -7.34 -12.15
CA ARG A 33 6.27 -8.56 -12.50
C ARG A 33 7.78 -8.28 -12.49
N ASN A 34 8.54 -9.02 -11.73
CA ASN A 34 9.97 -8.83 -11.50
C ASN A 34 10.34 -7.53 -10.74
N ALA A 35 9.43 -6.97 -9.95
CA ALA A 35 9.73 -5.79 -9.14
C ALA A 35 10.64 -6.12 -7.93
N GLY A 36 10.71 -7.37 -7.52
CA GLY A 36 11.49 -7.81 -6.36
C GLY A 36 10.91 -7.39 -5.01
N GLY A 37 9.78 -6.68 -4.98
CA GLY A 37 9.10 -6.20 -3.78
C GLY A 37 7.60 -6.33 -3.86
N SER A 38 6.92 -6.11 -2.76
CA SER A 38 5.47 -6.20 -2.62
C SER A 38 4.93 -4.99 -1.86
N LEU A 39 3.67 -4.68 -2.07
CA LEU A 39 2.97 -3.62 -1.36
C LEU A 39 2.19 -4.20 -0.18
N PHE A 40 2.35 -3.56 0.95
CA PHE A 40 1.65 -3.91 2.18
C PHE A 40 0.84 -2.75 2.71
N ARG A 41 -0.15 -3.12 3.48
CA ARG A 41 -0.95 -2.21 4.27
C ARG A 41 -1.25 -2.85 5.61
N ASP A 42 -1.22 -2.05 6.67
CA ASP A 42 -1.80 -2.43 7.95
C ASP A 42 -3.32 -2.24 7.91
N ASP A 43 -4.07 -3.28 8.25
CA ASP A 43 -5.52 -3.20 8.42
C ASP A 43 -5.97 -4.13 9.55
N THR A 44 -6.72 -3.59 10.49
CA THR A 44 -7.24 -4.34 11.64
C THR A 44 -8.59 -4.99 11.38
N LYS A 45 -9.21 -4.67 10.21
CA LYS A 45 -10.50 -5.22 9.82
C LYS A 45 -10.35 -6.56 9.12
N ASN A 46 -11.41 -7.36 9.19
CA ASN A 46 -11.50 -8.63 8.48
C ASN A 46 -10.37 -9.63 8.76
N ARG A 47 -9.83 -9.62 9.98
CA ARG A 47 -8.72 -10.52 10.38
C ARG A 47 -9.04 -12.02 10.25
N ASN A 48 -10.32 -12.36 10.17
CA ASN A 48 -10.80 -13.74 9.99
C ASN A 48 -10.89 -14.17 8.52
N LYS A 49 -10.56 -13.29 7.56
CA LYS A 49 -10.61 -13.60 6.12
C LYS A 49 -9.20 -13.73 5.56
N PRO A 50 -8.90 -14.76 4.76
CA PRO A 50 -7.60 -14.89 4.10
C PRO A 50 -7.39 -13.80 3.03
N ILE A 51 -8.44 -13.50 2.27
CA ILE A 51 -8.46 -12.47 1.24
C ILE A 51 -9.80 -11.72 1.29
N TRP A 52 -9.80 -10.41 1.07
CA TRP A 52 -11.01 -9.62 0.98
C TRP A 52 -10.86 -8.41 0.06
N LYS A 53 -11.99 -7.87 -0.40
CA LYS A 53 -12.06 -6.73 -1.29
C LYS A 53 -12.28 -5.45 -0.50
N LYS A 54 -11.37 -4.48 -0.67
CA LYS A 54 -11.42 -3.16 -0.05
C LYS A 54 -11.69 -2.08 -1.08
N VAL A 55 -12.81 -1.39 -0.95
CA VAL A 55 -13.11 -0.20 -1.75
C VAL A 55 -12.21 0.96 -1.30
N THR A 56 -11.59 1.66 -2.24
CA THR A 56 -10.81 2.86 -1.93
C THR A 56 -11.76 3.96 -1.48
N ARG A 57 -11.46 4.57 -0.35
CA ARG A 57 -12.25 5.69 0.15
C ARG A 57 -11.97 6.92 -0.69
N THR A 58 -13.01 7.69 -0.93
CA THR A 58 -12.94 9.06 -1.45
C THR A 58 -13.26 10.04 -0.32
N ASN A 59 -12.69 11.22 -0.36
CA ASN A 59 -12.90 12.27 0.67
C ASN A 59 -12.52 11.80 2.10
N ARG A 60 -11.44 11.01 2.22
CA ARG A 60 -10.89 10.65 3.52
C ARG A 60 -10.43 11.90 4.25
N LYS A 61 -10.81 12.03 5.52
CA LYS A 61 -10.28 13.04 6.42
C LYS A 61 -9.00 12.51 7.10
N PRO A 62 -8.05 13.38 7.43
CA PRO A 62 -6.89 12.99 8.20
C PRO A 62 -7.30 12.52 9.60
N LEU A 63 -6.49 11.63 10.19
CA LEU A 63 -6.65 11.21 11.58
C LEU A 63 -5.76 12.06 12.50
N ASP A 64 -4.52 12.28 12.07
CA ASP A 64 -3.46 12.82 12.93
C ASP A 64 -2.93 14.17 12.47
N SER A 65 -3.24 14.61 11.23
CA SER A 65 -2.77 15.89 10.71
C SER A 65 -3.88 16.96 10.71
N PRO A 66 -3.53 18.26 10.84
CA PRO A 66 -4.49 19.37 10.71
C PRO A 66 -5.22 19.31 9.38
N ILE A 67 -6.53 19.59 9.42
CA ILE A 67 -7.38 19.51 8.23
C ILE A 67 -6.96 20.52 7.15
N ASP A 68 -6.49 21.69 7.56
CA ASP A 68 -6.07 22.74 6.62
C ASP A 68 -4.80 22.32 5.87
N LEU A 69 -3.81 21.75 6.55
CA LEU A 69 -2.63 21.19 5.92
C LEU A 69 -2.98 20.04 4.98
N HIS A 70 -3.89 19.15 5.41
CA HIS A 70 -4.38 18.06 4.57
C HIS A 70 -4.99 18.59 3.27
N ASN A 71 -5.82 19.61 3.35
CA ASN A 71 -6.49 20.20 2.19
C ASN A 71 -5.49 20.88 1.24
N ILE A 72 -4.54 21.65 1.77
CA ILE A 72 -3.51 22.33 0.95
C ILE A 72 -2.63 21.29 0.24
N LEU A 73 -2.21 20.25 0.93
CA LEU A 73 -1.44 19.15 0.33
C LEU A 73 -2.26 18.42 -0.74
N ASP A 74 -3.54 18.15 -0.50
CA ASP A 74 -4.43 17.52 -1.48
C ASP A 74 -4.64 18.39 -2.74
N ASP A 75 -4.74 19.70 -2.58
CA ASP A 75 -4.81 20.64 -3.71
C ASP A 75 -3.50 20.66 -4.49
N TRP A 76 -2.36 20.60 -3.81
CA TRP A 76 -1.06 20.47 -4.45
C TRP A 76 -0.93 19.15 -5.25
N PHE A 77 -1.32 18.01 -4.66
CA PHE A 77 -1.33 16.73 -5.36
C PHE A 77 -2.28 16.74 -6.57
N LEU A 78 -3.47 17.36 -6.42
CA LEU A 78 -4.41 17.52 -7.52
C LEU A 78 -3.79 18.33 -8.66
N LYS A 79 -3.12 19.43 -8.37
CA LYS A 79 -2.46 20.29 -9.36
C LYS A 79 -1.30 19.58 -10.07
N LYS A 80 -0.48 18.85 -9.31
CA LYS A 80 0.73 18.18 -9.84
C LYS A 80 0.43 16.86 -10.54
N PHE A 81 -0.51 16.05 -10.04
CA PHE A 81 -0.75 14.67 -10.49
C PHE A 81 -2.19 14.42 -10.98
N GLY A 82 -3.08 15.41 -10.92
CA GLY A 82 -4.44 15.32 -11.42
C GLY A 82 -5.41 14.54 -10.50
N TRP A 83 -5.06 14.34 -9.22
CA TRP A 83 -5.95 13.74 -8.24
C TRP A 83 -5.53 14.05 -6.79
N ARG A 84 -6.51 14.05 -5.88
CA ARG A 84 -6.32 14.34 -4.45
C ARG A 84 -5.76 13.11 -3.75
N ALA A 85 -4.47 13.05 -3.59
CA ALA A 85 -3.79 11.83 -3.14
C ALA A 85 -4.02 11.54 -1.65
N ARG A 86 -4.10 12.57 -0.82
CA ARG A 86 -4.32 12.40 0.63
C ARG A 86 -5.74 11.92 0.96
N SER A 87 -6.74 12.43 0.22
CA SER A 87 -8.15 12.05 0.43
C SER A 87 -8.56 10.77 -0.27
N ASN A 88 -7.97 10.47 -1.44
CA ASN A 88 -8.49 9.46 -2.35
C ASN A 88 -7.50 8.29 -2.57
N ALA A 89 -6.58 8.05 -1.65
CA ALA A 89 -5.65 6.95 -1.73
C ALA A 89 -5.90 5.84 -0.72
N LEU A 90 -5.47 4.66 -1.10
CA LEU A 90 -5.06 3.60 -0.20
C LEU A 90 -3.56 3.77 0.07
N PHE A 91 -3.20 4.00 1.32
CA PHE A 91 -1.82 4.12 1.74
C PHE A 91 -1.21 2.74 1.92
N CYS A 92 -0.05 2.55 1.33
CA CYS A 92 0.69 1.30 1.31
C CYS A 92 2.17 1.56 1.59
N TRP A 93 2.87 0.53 2.01
CA TRP A 93 4.31 0.55 2.22
C TRP A 93 4.95 -0.67 1.56
N PRO A 94 6.19 -0.58 1.07
CA PRO A 94 6.93 -1.75 0.65
C PRO A 94 7.39 -2.57 1.86
N LEU A 95 7.70 -3.84 1.63
CA LEU A 95 7.99 -4.81 2.68
C LEU A 95 9.12 -4.41 3.65
N LYS A 96 10.07 -3.61 3.23
CA LYS A 96 11.22 -3.20 4.07
C LYS A 96 10.83 -2.49 5.37
N PHE A 97 9.64 -1.86 5.41
CA PHE A 97 9.14 -1.12 6.58
C PHE A 97 8.23 -1.94 7.48
N THR A 98 8.07 -3.22 7.22
CA THR A 98 7.21 -4.00 8.08
C THR A 98 7.94 -4.33 9.39
N SER A 99 7.56 -3.64 10.46
CA SER A 99 7.89 -4.02 11.83
C SER A 99 7.57 -5.51 12.09
N GLN A 100 8.12 -6.07 13.16
CA GLN A 100 8.10 -7.49 13.54
C GLN A 100 6.71 -8.15 13.66
N TYR A 101 5.60 -7.41 13.45
CA TYR A 101 4.24 -7.92 13.62
C TYR A 101 3.56 -8.18 12.29
N VAL A 102 3.63 -9.42 11.80
CA VAL A 102 3.00 -9.87 10.53
C VAL A 102 1.47 -9.92 10.63
N SER A 103 0.92 -10.06 11.83
CA SER A 103 -0.50 -10.40 12.06
C SER A 103 -1.55 -9.41 11.53
N ASN A 104 -1.16 -8.18 11.19
CA ASN A 104 -2.07 -7.15 10.68
C ASN A 104 -1.72 -6.68 9.27
N LYS A 105 -0.78 -7.35 8.60
CA LYS A 105 -0.27 -6.93 7.30
C LYS A 105 -0.98 -7.63 6.16
N TRP A 106 -1.34 -6.84 5.17
CA TRP A 106 -2.08 -7.27 4.01
C TRP A 106 -1.33 -6.90 2.75
N LEU A 107 -1.10 -7.87 1.89
CA LEU A 107 -0.66 -7.66 0.52
C LEU A 107 -1.75 -6.92 -0.25
N VAL A 108 -1.36 -5.96 -1.07
CA VAL A 108 -2.31 -5.08 -1.78
C VAL A 108 -2.23 -5.33 -3.28
N PHE A 109 -3.38 -5.65 -3.88
CA PHE A 109 -3.55 -5.85 -5.32
C PHE A 109 -4.61 -4.88 -5.86
N PRO A 110 -4.21 -3.70 -6.39
CA PRO A 110 -5.14 -2.73 -6.98
C PRO A 110 -5.82 -3.31 -8.22
N ALA A 111 -7.15 -3.16 -8.30
CA ALA A 111 -7.95 -3.67 -9.40
C ALA A 111 -8.20 -2.61 -10.48
N GLY A 112 -8.23 -3.03 -11.74
CA GLY A 112 -8.44 -2.20 -12.90
C GLY A 112 -7.30 -1.24 -13.18
N ASN A 113 -7.63 -0.11 -13.81
CA ASN A 113 -6.68 0.98 -13.97
C ASN A 113 -6.44 1.64 -12.61
N TYR A 114 -5.18 1.77 -12.25
CA TYR A 114 -4.78 2.38 -10.99
C TYR A 114 -3.82 3.54 -11.24
N LYS A 115 -3.78 4.48 -10.29
CA LYS A 115 -2.80 5.56 -10.21
C LYS A 115 -2.00 5.38 -8.94
N PHE A 116 -0.78 5.85 -8.92
CA PHE A 116 0.05 5.83 -7.72
C PHE A 116 0.95 7.05 -7.64
N ILE A 117 1.32 7.41 -6.43
CA ILE A 117 2.29 8.46 -6.13
C ILE A 117 3.17 7.94 -5.01
N TRP A 118 4.45 8.23 -5.09
CA TRP A 118 5.44 7.89 -4.07
C TRP A 118 6.58 8.91 -4.07
N SER A 119 7.36 8.92 -3.02
CA SER A 119 8.56 9.75 -2.89
C SER A 119 9.74 8.88 -2.48
N ASP A 120 10.93 9.23 -2.93
CA ASP A 120 12.19 8.64 -2.50
C ASP A 120 12.83 9.36 -1.31
N LYS A 121 12.13 10.35 -0.74
CA LYS A 121 12.58 11.14 0.40
C LYS A 121 11.60 11.14 1.58
N VAL A 122 10.36 10.68 1.37
CA VAL A 122 9.30 10.74 2.37
C VAL A 122 8.92 9.34 2.80
N ASP A 123 9.13 9.04 4.05
CA ASP A 123 8.74 7.76 4.65
C ASP A 123 7.28 7.78 5.10
N ASP A 124 6.90 8.80 5.86
CA ASP A 124 5.54 9.16 6.22
C ASP A 124 5.41 10.69 6.15
N LEU A 125 4.56 11.17 5.27
CA LEU A 125 4.47 12.62 5.04
C LEU A 125 4.14 13.41 6.30
N TRP A 126 3.31 12.86 7.19
CA TRP A 126 2.98 13.55 8.44
C TRP A 126 4.18 13.52 9.41
N GLY A 127 4.84 12.40 9.58
CA GLY A 127 6.04 12.29 10.42
C GLY A 127 7.18 13.17 9.92
N ASP A 128 7.34 13.30 8.60
CA ASP A 128 8.44 14.06 8.00
C ASP A 128 8.22 15.58 7.99
N VAL A 129 6.96 16.06 7.97
CA VAL A 129 6.66 17.49 7.85
C VAL A 129 5.72 18.01 8.93
N GLY A 130 4.88 17.18 9.51
CA GLY A 130 3.74 17.63 10.33
C GLY A 130 4.12 18.09 11.72
N GLU A 131 5.19 17.58 12.28
CA GLU A 131 5.63 17.91 13.65
C GLU A 131 6.61 19.09 13.71
N ILE A 132 7.06 19.59 12.54
CA ILE A 132 8.11 20.61 12.50
C ILE A 132 7.58 21.99 12.88
N PHE A 133 6.34 22.32 12.51
CA PHE A 133 5.75 23.63 12.71
C PHE A 133 4.30 23.54 13.22
N ASN A 134 3.95 24.39 14.19
CA ASN A 134 2.57 24.60 14.63
C ASN A 134 1.77 25.50 13.66
N ASP A 135 2.31 25.79 12.49
CA ASP A 135 1.76 26.67 11.47
C ASP A 135 1.61 25.94 10.14
N THR A 136 0.40 25.93 9.60
CA THR A 136 0.08 25.20 8.36
C THR A 136 0.82 25.77 7.15
N GLU A 137 0.94 27.09 7.05
CA GLU A 137 1.59 27.75 5.91
C GLU A 137 3.10 27.52 5.93
N ALA A 138 3.73 27.65 7.09
CA ALA A 138 5.14 27.37 7.28
C ALA A 138 5.46 25.88 7.00
N THR A 139 4.61 24.97 7.46
CA THR A 139 4.73 23.53 7.20
C THR A 139 4.61 23.21 5.70
N PHE A 140 3.64 23.83 5.02
CA PHE A 140 3.47 23.63 3.58
C PHE A 140 4.64 24.22 2.77
N LYS A 141 5.15 25.39 3.17
CA LYS A 141 6.35 25.97 2.55
C LYS A 141 7.55 25.05 2.70
N TYR A 142 7.79 24.50 3.89
CA TYR A 142 8.84 23.53 4.13
C TYR A 142 8.69 22.28 3.27
N PHE A 143 7.46 21.77 3.14
CA PHE A 143 7.16 20.66 2.22
C PHE A 143 7.54 20.99 0.77
N LEU A 144 7.20 22.20 0.29
CA LEU A 144 7.52 22.63 -1.08
C LEU A 144 9.05 22.71 -1.32
N GLU A 145 9.79 23.20 -0.34
CA GLU A 145 11.24 23.39 -0.43
C GLU A 145 12.02 22.06 -0.39
N HIS A 146 11.56 21.08 0.38
CA HIS A 146 12.36 19.90 0.69
C HIS A 146 11.85 18.61 0.05
N PHE A 147 10.56 18.45 -0.16
CA PHE A 147 9.94 17.19 -0.53
C PHE A 147 9.16 17.19 -1.84
N ALA A 148 8.56 18.31 -2.22
CA ALA A 148 7.63 18.39 -3.34
C ALA A 148 8.18 17.82 -4.66
N ASP A 149 9.45 18.05 -4.95
CA ASP A 149 10.11 17.58 -6.19
C ASP A 149 10.49 16.10 -6.16
N SER A 150 10.48 15.47 -4.98
CA SER A 150 10.75 14.04 -4.86
C SER A 150 9.55 13.18 -5.25
N TYR A 151 8.33 13.73 -5.24
CA TYR A 151 7.12 12.98 -5.58
C TYR A 151 7.00 12.70 -7.07
N ARG A 152 6.66 11.45 -7.39
CA ARG A 152 6.50 10.93 -8.76
C ARG A 152 5.36 9.93 -8.87
N SER A 153 4.80 9.80 -10.08
CA SER A 153 3.73 8.85 -10.44
C SER A 153 4.19 7.81 -11.47
N THR A 154 5.49 7.59 -11.55
CA THR A 154 6.12 6.64 -12.46
C THR A 154 7.02 5.69 -11.67
N LYS A 155 7.52 4.63 -12.34
CA LYS A 155 8.52 3.71 -11.77
C LYS A 155 8.02 2.95 -10.53
N ILE A 156 6.84 2.36 -10.61
CA ILE A 156 6.25 1.59 -9.51
C ILE A 156 7.20 0.49 -8.95
N LYS A 157 8.04 -0.10 -9.78
CA LYS A 157 9.01 -1.10 -9.34
C LYS A 157 10.06 -0.51 -8.39
N GLU A 158 10.52 0.72 -8.66
CA GLU A 158 11.46 1.40 -7.77
C GLU A 158 10.79 1.72 -6.43
N SER A 159 9.52 2.12 -6.43
CA SER A 159 8.78 2.38 -5.19
C SER A 159 8.66 1.14 -4.29
N MET A 160 8.61 -0.06 -4.87
CA MET A 160 8.48 -1.32 -4.11
C MET A 160 9.75 -1.77 -3.39
N ILE A 161 10.90 -1.25 -3.79
CA ILE A 161 12.18 -1.53 -3.11
C ILE A 161 12.63 -0.36 -2.24
N TRP A 162 11.97 0.79 -2.38
CA TRP A 162 12.15 1.95 -1.52
C TRP A 162 11.32 1.79 -0.24
N SER A 163 11.53 2.63 0.75
CA SER A 163 10.99 2.40 2.08
C SER A 163 9.77 3.21 2.46
N GLY A 164 9.41 4.21 1.68
CA GLY A 164 8.40 5.19 2.06
C GLY A 164 6.96 4.86 1.70
N GLU A 165 6.07 5.78 2.07
CA GLU A 165 4.62 5.71 1.79
C GLU A 165 4.33 5.72 0.29
N ILE A 166 3.47 4.82 -0.14
CA ILE A 166 2.94 4.75 -1.51
C ILE A 166 1.44 4.97 -1.47
N MET A 167 0.97 6.02 -2.13
CA MET A 167 -0.44 6.34 -2.26
C MET A 167 -1.00 5.72 -3.55
N ILE A 168 -2.00 4.86 -3.43
CA ILE A 168 -2.62 4.18 -4.58
C ILE A 168 -4.08 4.59 -4.70
N ASN A 169 -4.48 5.03 -5.88
CA ASN A 169 -5.87 5.27 -6.24
C ASN A 169 -6.33 4.22 -7.25
N CYS A 170 -7.40 3.52 -6.90
CA CYS A 170 -8.11 2.56 -7.73
C CYS A 170 -9.55 2.43 -7.20
N LYS A 171 -10.44 1.81 -7.96
CA LYS A 171 -11.82 1.61 -7.49
C LYS A 171 -11.87 0.75 -6.21
N TYR A 172 -11.07 -0.30 -6.18
CA TYR A 172 -10.90 -1.20 -5.04
C TYR A 172 -9.60 -1.99 -5.17
N SER A 173 -9.17 -2.59 -4.07
CA SER A 173 -8.04 -3.52 -4.03
C SER A 173 -8.47 -4.85 -3.41
N TYR A 174 -7.84 -5.93 -3.82
CA TYR A 174 -7.82 -7.15 -3.03
C TYR A 174 -6.74 -7.03 -1.98
N LEU A 175 -7.10 -7.33 -0.76
CA LEU A 175 -6.17 -7.43 0.37
C LEU A 175 -6.04 -8.90 0.73
N ALA A 176 -4.84 -9.44 0.65
CA ALA A 176 -4.52 -10.81 1.04
C ALA A 176 -3.60 -10.79 2.25
N ARG A 177 -3.78 -11.70 3.18
CA ARG A 177 -2.91 -11.81 4.35
C ARG A 177 -1.45 -12.00 3.93
N ALA A 178 -0.53 -11.40 4.65
CA ALA A 178 0.90 -11.46 4.32
C ALA A 178 1.45 -12.89 4.32
N GLU A 179 0.88 -13.76 5.16
CA GLU A 179 1.24 -15.18 5.24
C GLU A 179 0.99 -15.94 3.92
N LEU A 180 0.07 -15.43 3.08
CA LEU A 180 -0.26 -16.01 1.78
C LEU A 180 0.72 -15.60 0.66
N MET A 181 1.79 -14.88 0.97
CA MET A 181 2.74 -14.39 -0.05
C MET A 181 3.33 -15.53 -0.89
N GLY A 182 3.75 -16.62 -0.28
CA GLY A 182 4.32 -17.76 -0.99
C GLY A 182 3.36 -18.37 -2.03
N PRO A 183 2.19 -18.84 -1.61
CA PRO A 183 1.17 -19.36 -2.53
C PRO A 183 0.71 -18.37 -3.59
N LEU A 184 0.60 -17.08 -3.26
CA LEU A 184 0.22 -16.04 -4.21
C LEU A 184 1.33 -15.76 -5.23
N ASN A 185 2.59 -15.76 -4.83
CA ASN A 185 3.72 -15.62 -5.75
C ASN A 185 3.72 -16.72 -6.81
N GLU A 186 3.55 -17.95 -6.38
CA GLU A 186 3.50 -19.12 -7.26
C GLU A 186 2.30 -19.00 -8.22
N ALA A 187 1.11 -18.79 -7.70
CA ALA A 187 -0.13 -18.77 -8.49
C ALA A 187 -0.21 -17.56 -9.45
N LEU A 188 0.35 -16.43 -9.10
CA LEU A 188 0.31 -15.18 -9.89
C LEU A 188 1.56 -14.99 -10.77
N GLY A 189 2.54 -15.90 -10.68
CA GLY A 189 3.82 -15.79 -11.41
C GLY A 189 4.60 -14.53 -11.00
N LEU A 190 4.59 -14.21 -9.71
CA LEU A 190 5.32 -13.08 -9.15
C LEU A 190 6.65 -13.56 -8.59
N ASN A 191 7.67 -12.72 -8.71
CA ASN A 191 8.97 -12.96 -8.09
C ASN A 191 9.17 -11.95 -6.94
N TRP A 192 8.22 -11.94 -6.02
CA TRP A 192 8.35 -11.12 -4.83
C TRP A 192 9.33 -11.80 -3.87
N GLN A 193 10.48 -11.20 -3.74
CA GLN A 193 11.39 -11.57 -2.67
C GLN A 193 10.76 -11.02 -1.38
N GLY A 194 10.16 -11.89 -0.61
CA GLY A 194 9.85 -11.59 0.77
C GLY A 194 11.15 -11.13 1.42
N ALA A 195 11.11 -10.13 2.29
CA ALA A 195 12.21 -9.94 3.19
C ALA A 195 12.45 -11.32 3.80
N VAL A 196 13.63 -11.85 3.53
CA VAL A 196 14.05 -13.09 4.19
C VAL A 196 13.98 -12.74 5.67
N TYR A 197 12.95 -13.26 6.35
CA TYR A 197 12.91 -13.25 7.78
C TYR A 197 14.15 -14.00 8.24
N ARG A 198 15.25 -13.26 8.45
CA ARG A 198 16.40 -13.80 9.15
C ARG A 198 15.91 -14.08 10.56
N GLY A 199 15.40 -15.27 10.75
CA GLY A 199 15.25 -15.79 12.07
C GLY A 199 13.93 -16.40 12.51
N ARG A 200 13.12 -17.01 11.65
CA ARG A 200 12.25 -18.13 12.07
C ARG A 200 11.71 -18.85 10.81
N LYS A 201 12.13 -20.09 10.59
CA LYS A 201 11.31 -21.03 9.85
C LYS A 201 9.98 -21.13 10.59
N ILE A 202 8.90 -20.76 9.95
CA ILE A 202 7.56 -21.09 10.44
C ILE A 202 7.45 -22.60 10.25
N PRO A 203 7.09 -23.34 11.32
CA PRO A 203 6.95 -24.79 11.25
C PRO A 203 5.86 -25.21 10.28
#